data_dda4896efa52fd55443ce404bff9367b
#
_entry.id   dda4896efa52fd55443ce404bff9367b
#
_cell.length_a   1.000
_cell.length_b   1.000
_cell.length_c   1.000
_cell.angle_alpha   90.00
_cell.angle_beta   90.00
_cell.angle_gamma   90.00
#
_symmetry.space_group_name_H-M   'P 1'
#
loop_
_entity.id
_entity.type
_entity.pdbx_description
1 polymer ?
#
loop_
_entity_poly.entity_id
_entity_poly.type
_entity_poly.pdbx_seq_one_letter_code
_entity_poly.pdbx_strand_id
1 'polypeptide(L)'
;MRMLIAGGGTGGHLFPGLALAEEVKTRHPRNDVLFVGTSRGLETRIVPKNGFPLELIDVGPLKRQGGAGTLRGLFRLPRALWQSRRILRRFDPDVVVGVGGYASGPLVIAAWMMRIPTAVQEQNALPGFTNRTLGHFARACFIAFEEARAAFPPRRTHLLGNPIRRAFLDNYLHSKEPSGERLSILVTGGSQGAHVLNLRVAEALESLAPELGPRLRVVHQTGEKDAGEIARRYRALEASGMEAKATAFIDDMAQAYAQADLLVCRAGATTIAELTVCKKPAILVPFPYAADDHQTVNARSLVRNGAAILLPERELTGEKLAGELRGLEADRERLRRMARQSGLLGRPEAAREIAEVCVSLCSRRLLREGRHLPAGGGGTP
;
A
#
# COMPACT_ATOMS: atom_id res chain seq x y z
N MET A 1 -19.36 3.13 16.19
CA MET A 1 -18.49 4.21 15.69
C MET A 1 -18.84 4.50 14.24
N ARG A 2 -18.91 5.76 13.88
CA ARG A 2 -19.09 6.25 12.49
C ARG A 2 -17.78 6.82 12.01
N MET A 3 -17.09 6.12 11.13
CA MET A 3 -15.79 6.51 10.60
C MET A 3 -15.94 7.06 9.17
N LEU A 4 -15.29 8.17 8.89
CA LEU A 4 -15.20 8.70 7.54
C LEU A 4 -13.74 8.63 7.07
N ILE A 5 -13.52 7.98 5.92
CA ILE A 5 -12.20 7.82 5.32
C ILE A 5 -12.10 8.72 4.08
N ALA A 6 -11.14 9.64 4.11
CA ALA A 6 -10.93 10.62 3.06
C ALA A 6 -9.67 10.33 2.27
N GLY A 7 -9.80 10.13 0.98
CA GLY A 7 -8.65 9.92 0.11
C GLY A 7 -8.96 9.09 -1.11
N GLY A 8 -7.91 8.77 -1.87
CA GLY A 8 -8.06 8.03 -3.11
C GLY A 8 -7.06 8.49 -4.17
N GLY A 9 -7.47 8.33 -5.43
CA GLY A 9 -6.64 8.62 -6.60
C GLY A 9 -5.83 7.41 -7.04
N THR A 10 -5.00 6.85 -6.18
CA THR A 10 -4.13 5.68 -6.46
C THR A 10 -4.41 4.52 -5.50
N GLY A 11 -4.02 3.30 -5.91
CA GLY A 11 -4.13 2.11 -5.05
C GLY A 11 -3.35 2.23 -3.74
N GLY A 12 -2.20 2.93 -3.75
CA GLY A 12 -1.37 3.13 -2.56
C GLY A 12 -2.07 3.85 -1.40
N HIS A 13 -3.02 4.75 -1.69
CA HIS A 13 -3.84 5.41 -0.68
C HIS A 13 -5.14 4.64 -0.38
N LEU A 14 -5.72 4.04 -1.42
CA LEU A 14 -7.05 3.44 -1.35
C LEU A 14 -7.06 2.12 -0.58
N PHE A 15 -6.14 1.21 -0.87
CA PHE A 15 -6.11 -0.12 -0.25
C PHE A 15 -5.89 -0.09 1.27
N PRO A 16 -4.99 0.75 1.82
CA PRO A 16 -4.90 0.93 3.28
C PRO A 16 -6.19 1.43 3.92
N GLY A 17 -6.90 2.36 3.24
CA GLY A 17 -8.21 2.83 3.69
C GLY A 17 -9.26 1.72 3.71
N LEU A 18 -9.27 0.86 2.69
CA LEU A 18 -10.17 -0.30 2.62
C LEU A 18 -9.87 -1.32 3.71
N ALA A 19 -8.59 -1.66 3.92
CA ALA A 19 -8.18 -2.58 4.97
C ALA A 19 -8.58 -2.06 6.37
N LEU A 20 -8.44 -0.76 6.62
CA LEU A 20 -8.93 -0.14 7.86
C LEU A 20 -10.45 -0.21 7.96
N ALA A 21 -11.17 0.04 6.87
CA ALA A 21 -12.64 -0.04 6.84
C ALA A 21 -13.16 -1.45 7.13
N GLU A 22 -12.54 -2.46 6.54
CA GLU A 22 -12.83 -3.87 6.78
C GLU A 22 -12.61 -4.24 8.25
N GLU A 23 -11.49 -3.85 8.84
CA GLU A 23 -11.19 -4.07 10.26
C GLU A 23 -12.25 -3.43 11.16
N VAL A 24 -12.63 -2.18 10.89
CA VAL A 24 -13.67 -1.46 11.66
C VAL A 24 -15.03 -2.16 11.59
N LYS A 25 -15.41 -2.67 10.42
CA LYS A 25 -16.68 -3.42 10.25
C LYS A 25 -16.64 -4.79 10.93
N THR A 26 -15.51 -5.49 10.85
CA THR A 26 -15.32 -6.81 11.49
C THR A 26 -15.41 -6.72 13.01
N ARG A 27 -14.85 -5.67 13.63
CA ARG A 27 -14.90 -5.45 15.08
C ARG A 27 -16.31 -5.28 15.62
N HIS A 28 -17.17 -4.60 14.87
CA HIS A 28 -18.55 -4.41 15.28
C HIS A 28 -19.44 -4.12 14.07
N PRO A 29 -20.43 -4.99 13.77
CA PRO A 29 -21.30 -4.83 12.59
C PRO A 29 -22.07 -3.50 12.53
N ARG A 30 -22.34 -2.87 13.69
CA ARG A 30 -23.01 -1.55 13.80
C ARG A 30 -22.07 -0.37 13.50
N ASN A 31 -20.78 -0.60 13.26
CA ASN A 31 -19.91 0.47 12.84
C ASN A 31 -20.26 0.89 11.40
N ASP A 32 -20.32 2.19 11.16
CA ASP A 32 -20.55 2.75 9.83
C ASP A 32 -19.26 3.33 9.27
N VAL A 33 -18.98 3.04 8.01
CA VAL A 33 -17.84 3.61 7.30
C VAL A 33 -18.32 4.25 6.01
N LEU A 34 -17.93 5.52 5.81
CA LEU A 34 -18.16 6.26 4.58
C LEU A 34 -16.83 6.68 3.95
N PHE A 35 -16.66 6.41 2.68
CA PHE A 35 -15.53 6.94 1.91
C PHE A 35 -15.88 8.27 1.25
N VAL A 36 -14.89 9.16 1.19
CA VAL A 36 -14.98 10.39 0.39
C VAL A 36 -13.76 10.49 -0.52
N GLY A 37 -14.02 10.57 -1.81
CA GLY A 37 -13.02 10.60 -2.86
C GLY A 37 -13.28 11.66 -3.92
N THR A 38 -12.68 11.48 -5.09
CA THR A 38 -12.86 12.32 -6.27
C THR A 38 -13.47 11.51 -7.41
N SER A 39 -14.04 12.18 -8.40
CA SER A 39 -14.66 11.52 -9.57
C SER A 39 -13.65 10.87 -10.53
N ARG A 40 -12.35 11.09 -10.36
CA ARG A 40 -11.31 10.68 -11.30
C ARG A 40 -10.39 9.56 -10.81
N GLY A 41 -10.52 9.13 -9.56
CA GLY A 41 -9.65 8.13 -8.95
C GLY A 41 -10.22 6.71 -9.01
N LEU A 42 -9.38 5.74 -8.62
CA LEU A 42 -9.75 4.32 -8.54
C LEU A 42 -10.88 4.06 -7.54
N GLU A 43 -11.09 4.96 -6.59
CA GLU A 43 -12.10 4.86 -5.54
C GLU A 43 -13.52 4.71 -6.11
N THR A 44 -13.81 5.33 -7.25
CA THR A 44 -15.15 5.27 -7.89
C THR A 44 -15.57 3.85 -8.26
N ARG A 45 -14.62 3.00 -8.56
CA ARG A 45 -14.85 1.60 -8.95
C ARG A 45 -14.61 0.63 -7.78
N ILE A 46 -13.55 0.86 -7.02
CA ILE A 46 -13.06 -0.12 -6.05
C ILE A 46 -13.85 -0.04 -4.74
N VAL A 47 -14.20 1.15 -4.24
CA VAL A 47 -14.92 1.29 -2.96
C VAL A 47 -16.31 0.64 -3.03
N PRO A 48 -17.17 0.92 -4.04
CA PRO A 48 -18.46 0.25 -4.15
C PRO A 48 -18.35 -1.26 -4.38
N LYS A 49 -17.33 -1.71 -5.14
CA LYS A 49 -17.08 -3.15 -5.35
C LYS A 49 -16.79 -3.89 -4.02
N ASN A 50 -16.21 -3.20 -3.04
CA ASN A 50 -15.95 -3.75 -1.69
C ASN A 50 -17.10 -3.48 -0.71
N GLY A 51 -18.28 -3.06 -1.17
CA GLY A 51 -19.48 -2.91 -0.35
C GLY A 51 -19.51 -1.66 0.54
N PHE A 52 -18.63 -0.69 0.31
CA PHE A 52 -18.62 0.57 1.06
C PHE A 52 -19.29 1.71 0.33
N PRO A 53 -20.03 2.58 1.02
CA PRO A 53 -20.58 3.79 0.44
C PRO A 53 -19.47 4.80 0.11
N LEU A 54 -19.64 5.49 -1.02
CA LEU A 54 -18.71 6.50 -1.52
C LEU A 54 -19.44 7.79 -1.83
N GLU A 55 -18.92 8.90 -1.34
CA GLU A 55 -19.29 10.23 -1.76
C GLU A 55 -18.13 10.93 -2.45
N LEU A 56 -18.46 11.86 -3.34
CA LEU A 56 -17.48 12.55 -4.17
C LEU A 56 -17.48 14.05 -3.89
N ILE A 57 -16.27 14.63 -3.85
CA ILE A 57 -16.06 16.07 -3.77
C ILE A 57 -15.30 16.55 -5.02
N ASP A 58 -15.59 17.79 -5.44
CA ASP A 58 -14.94 18.41 -6.58
C ASP A 58 -13.66 19.10 -6.15
N VAL A 59 -12.56 18.34 -6.16
CA VAL A 59 -11.22 18.84 -5.89
C VAL A 59 -10.24 18.29 -6.92
N GLY A 60 -9.27 19.10 -7.31
CA GLY A 60 -8.25 18.75 -8.28
C GLY A 60 -6.83 18.93 -7.76
N PRO A 61 -5.82 18.56 -8.56
CA PRO A 61 -4.42 18.72 -8.20
C PRO A 61 -4.06 20.20 -7.99
N LEU A 62 -3.44 20.49 -6.82
CA LEU A 62 -2.90 21.81 -6.50
C LEU A 62 -1.48 22.04 -7.04
N LYS A 63 -0.74 20.95 -7.32
CA LYS A 63 0.62 20.97 -7.89
C LYS A 63 0.62 20.37 -9.31
N ARG A 64 1.49 20.86 -10.19
CA ARG A 64 1.79 20.37 -11.57
C ARG A 64 1.02 20.99 -12.74
N GLN A 65 0.29 22.12 -12.60
CA GLN A 65 -0.45 22.70 -13.75
C GLN A 65 -0.02 24.13 -14.12
N GLY A 66 1.23 24.55 -13.86
CA GLY A 66 1.62 25.93 -14.13
C GLY A 66 0.78 26.97 -13.38
N GLY A 67 1.07 28.27 -13.49
CA GLY A 67 0.39 29.31 -12.71
C GLY A 67 -1.13 29.35 -12.85
N ALA A 68 -1.69 29.17 -14.04
CA ALA A 68 -3.13 29.19 -14.29
C ALA A 68 -3.87 27.99 -13.69
N GLY A 69 -3.24 26.81 -13.65
CA GLY A 69 -3.82 25.60 -13.07
C GLY A 69 -3.87 25.64 -11.54
N THR A 70 -2.85 26.24 -10.92
CA THR A 70 -2.81 26.47 -9.47
C THR A 70 -3.90 27.44 -9.05
N LEU A 71 -4.13 28.51 -9.82
CA LEU A 71 -5.18 29.50 -9.55
C LEU A 71 -6.59 28.85 -9.64
N ARG A 72 -6.86 28.03 -10.65
CA ARG A 72 -8.12 27.25 -10.77
C ARG A 72 -8.31 26.28 -9.59
N GLY A 73 -7.24 25.63 -9.13
CA GLY A 73 -7.29 24.78 -7.94
C GLY A 73 -7.67 25.54 -6.67
N LEU A 74 -7.15 26.75 -6.50
CA LEU A 74 -7.45 27.62 -5.37
C LEU A 74 -8.92 28.07 -5.34
N PHE A 75 -9.52 28.39 -6.51
CA PHE A 75 -10.94 28.74 -6.61
C PHE A 75 -11.89 27.57 -6.33
N ARG A 76 -11.44 26.31 -6.45
CA ARG A 76 -12.24 25.12 -6.11
C ARG A 76 -12.22 24.78 -4.62
N LEU A 77 -11.23 25.25 -3.87
CA LEU A 77 -11.11 24.96 -2.44
C LEU A 77 -12.33 25.37 -1.60
N PRO A 78 -12.92 26.57 -1.74
CA PRO A 78 -14.11 26.95 -0.98
C PRO A 78 -15.29 26.02 -1.25
N ARG A 79 -15.48 25.62 -2.51
CA ARG A 79 -16.53 24.67 -2.91
C ARG A 79 -16.28 23.27 -2.32
N ALA A 80 -15.05 22.79 -2.38
CA ALA A 80 -14.67 21.51 -1.79
C ALA A 80 -14.85 21.50 -0.27
N LEU A 81 -14.51 22.58 0.44
CA LEU A 81 -14.75 22.75 1.86
C LEU A 81 -16.24 22.78 2.20
N TRP A 82 -17.05 23.47 1.40
CA TRP A 82 -18.51 23.50 1.57
C TRP A 82 -19.13 22.11 1.37
N GLN A 83 -18.73 21.40 0.30
CA GLN A 83 -19.15 20.00 0.04
C GLN A 83 -18.73 19.09 1.22
N SER A 84 -17.48 19.20 1.67
CA SER A 84 -16.97 18.44 2.81
C SER A 84 -17.79 18.70 4.07
N ARG A 85 -18.08 19.97 4.39
CA ARG A 85 -18.91 20.34 5.55
C ARG A 85 -20.32 19.77 5.46
N ARG A 86 -20.92 19.75 4.25
CA ARG A 86 -22.26 19.17 4.02
C ARG A 86 -22.26 17.66 4.27
N ILE A 87 -21.25 16.95 3.76
CA ILE A 87 -21.07 15.50 3.99
C ILE A 87 -20.89 15.22 5.48
N LEU A 88 -19.98 15.96 6.15
CA LEU A 88 -19.72 15.82 7.58
C LEU A 88 -20.97 16.04 8.44
N ARG A 89 -21.80 17.04 8.11
CA ARG A 89 -23.05 17.29 8.85
C ARG A 89 -24.08 16.17 8.65
N ARG A 90 -24.18 15.62 7.44
CA ARG A 90 -25.15 14.57 7.13
C ARG A 90 -24.73 13.22 7.70
N PHE A 91 -23.46 12.87 7.57
CA PHE A 91 -22.93 11.60 8.06
C PHE A 91 -22.64 11.63 9.55
N ASP A 92 -22.37 12.81 10.15
CA ASP A 92 -22.02 13.03 11.57
C ASP A 92 -20.98 12.00 12.08
N PRO A 93 -19.74 12.02 11.56
CA PRO A 93 -18.75 11.03 11.93
C PRO A 93 -18.16 11.28 13.32
N ASP A 94 -17.85 10.18 14.02
CA ASP A 94 -17.10 10.21 15.28
C ASP A 94 -15.61 10.53 15.05
N VAL A 95 -15.07 10.10 13.91
CA VAL A 95 -13.67 10.29 13.51
C VAL A 95 -13.55 10.38 11.99
N VAL A 96 -12.59 11.22 11.54
CA VAL A 96 -12.21 11.35 10.12
C VAL A 96 -10.76 10.95 9.95
N VAL A 97 -10.48 10.01 9.03
CA VAL A 97 -9.13 9.56 8.70
C VAL A 97 -8.77 9.98 7.28
N GLY A 98 -7.76 10.82 7.13
CA GLY A 98 -7.17 11.16 5.83
C GLY A 98 -6.11 10.15 5.44
N VAL A 99 -6.31 9.44 4.31
CA VAL A 99 -5.35 8.45 3.82
C VAL A 99 -4.46 8.97 2.69
N GLY A 100 -4.55 10.28 2.40
CA GLY A 100 -3.81 10.92 1.31
C GLY A 100 -4.67 11.12 0.05
N GLY A 101 -4.06 11.73 -0.97
CA GLY A 101 -4.77 12.16 -2.17
C GLY A 101 -5.49 13.50 -2.00
N TYR A 102 -6.16 13.93 -3.06
CA TYR A 102 -6.71 15.30 -3.13
C TYR A 102 -7.93 15.49 -2.22
N ALA A 103 -8.75 14.47 -2.02
CA ALA A 103 -9.95 14.56 -1.19
C ALA A 103 -9.65 14.71 0.30
N SER A 104 -8.50 14.21 0.78
CA SER A 104 -8.10 14.29 2.19
C SER A 104 -7.99 15.74 2.68
N GLY A 105 -7.41 16.63 1.87
CA GLY A 105 -7.17 18.03 2.26
C GLY A 105 -8.42 18.74 2.75
N PRO A 106 -9.39 19.00 1.88
CA PRO A 106 -10.61 19.75 2.25
C PRO A 106 -11.42 19.06 3.34
N LEU A 107 -11.50 17.72 3.31
CA LEU A 107 -12.32 16.98 4.26
C LEU A 107 -11.76 17.00 5.68
N VAL A 108 -10.46 16.73 5.84
CA VAL A 108 -9.80 16.74 7.16
C VAL A 108 -9.78 18.16 7.75
N ILE A 109 -9.55 19.19 6.92
CA ILE A 109 -9.62 20.60 7.38
C ILE A 109 -11.04 20.97 7.82
N ALA A 110 -12.07 20.62 7.03
CA ALA A 110 -13.46 20.88 7.40
C ALA A 110 -13.85 20.15 8.71
N ALA A 111 -13.42 18.91 8.88
CA ALA A 111 -13.64 18.14 10.11
C ALA A 111 -12.94 18.78 11.32
N TRP A 112 -11.69 19.22 11.16
CA TRP A 112 -10.96 19.94 12.19
C TRP A 112 -11.67 21.23 12.60
N MET A 113 -12.14 22.04 11.63
CA MET A 113 -12.91 23.26 11.91
C MET A 113 -14.23 22.96 12.66
N MET A 114 -14.84 21.81 12.41
CA MET A 114 -16.05 21.33 13.10
C MET A 114 -15.74 20.62 14.43
N ARG A 115 -14.47 20.59 14.87
CA ARG A 115 -14.00 19.91 16.10
C ARG A 115 -14.24 18.41 16.12
N ILE A 116 -14.43 17.78 14.95
CA ILE A 116 -14.48 16.34 14.80
C ILE A 116 -13.06 15.80 14.95
N PRO A 117 -12.82 14.69 15.70
CA PRO A 117 -11.50 14.05 15.76
C PRO A 117 -10.97 13.69 14.38
N THR A 118 -9.73 14.07 14.08
CA THR A 118 -9.09 13.78 12.80
C THR A 118 -7.80 13.00 13.00
N ALA A 119 -7.54 12.08 12.09
CA ALA A 119 -6.27 11.37 11.98
C ALA A 119 -5.78 11.40 10.53
N VAL A 120 -4.48 11.20 10.33
CA VAL A 120 -3.88 10.97 9.01
C VAL A 120 -3.11 9.67 8.99
N GLN A 121 -3.18 8.95 7.87
CA GLN A 121 -2.39 7.75 7.60
C GLN A 121 -1.41 8.06 6.48
N GLU A 122 -0.11 7.93 6.77
CA GLU A 122 0.98 8.07 5.80
C GLU A 122 1.60 6.71 5.51
N GLN A 123 1.56 6.32 4.26
CA GLN A 123 2.00 5.03 3.78
C GLN A 123 3.47 4.99 3.42
N ASN A 124 4.07 6.12 3.03
CA ASN A 124 5.41 6.20 2.47
C ASN A 124 6.44 6.68 3.50
N ALA A 125 7.68 6.27 3.30
CA ALA A 125 8.82 6.75 4.08
C ALA A 125 9.06 8.26 3.89
N LEU A 126 8.75 8.79 2.69
CA LEU A 126 8.71 10.22 2.42
C LEU A 126 7.25 10.69 2.36
N PRO A 127 6.78 11.44 3.38
CA PRO A 127 5.39 11.86 3.46
C PRO A 127 4.97 12.80 2.34
N GLY A 128 3.79 12.54 1.77
CA GLY A 128 3.18 13.41 0.79
C GLY A 128 2.82 14.78 1.37
N PHE A 129 2.86 15.83 0.53
CA PHE A 129 2.59 17.21 0.94
C PHE A 129 1.26 17.35 1.70
N THR A 130 0.19 16.71 1.22
CA THR A 130 -1.13 16.76 1.86
C THR A 130 -1.08 16.22 3.28
N ASN A 131 -0.57 15.00 3.50
CA ASN A 131 -0.52 14.38 4.82
C ASN A 131 0.41 15.13 5.77
N ARG A 132 1.56 15.62 5.28
CA ARG A 132 2.48 16.44 6.06
C ARG A 132 1.80 17.73 6.58
N THR A 133 1.04 18.41 5.72
CA THR A 133 0.29 19.62 6.10
C THR A 133 -0.83 19.27 7.09
N LEU A 134 -1.61 18.23 6.81
CA LEU A 134 -2.74 17.81 7.64
C LEU A 134 -2.31 17.28 9.02
N GLY A 135 -1.11 16.72 9.14
CA GLY A 135 -0.55 16.22 10.39
C GLY A 135 -0.50 17.29 11.50
N HIS A 136 -0.34 18.56 11.15
CA HIS A 136 -0.36 19.66 12.12
C HIS A 136 -1.75 19.89 12.76
N PHE A 137 -2.82 19.53 12.05
CA PHE A 137 -4.21 19.67 12.49
C PHE A 137 -4.78 18.38 13.07
N ALA A 138 -4.20 17.23 12.69
CA ALA A 138 -4.66 15.91 13.11
C ALA A 138 -4.36 15.65 14.60
N ARG A 139 -5.24 14.89 15.25
CA ARG A 139 -5.04 14.41 16.64
C ARG A 139 -4.16 13.18 16.72
N ALA A 140 -4.07 12.40 15.64
CA ALA A 140 -3.16 11.28 15.48
C ALA A 140 -2.60 11.24 14.07
N CYS A 141 -1.32 10.86 13.94
CA CYS A 141 -0.64 10.64 12.68
C CYS A 141 -0.10 9.21 12.70
N PHE A 142 -0.62 8.36 11.84
CA PHE A 142 -0.17 6.99 11.68
C PHE A 142 0.85 6.93 10.56
N ILE A 143 2.01 6.40 10.83
CA ILE A 143 3.10 6.27 9.85
C ILE A 143 3.46 4.81 9.65
N ALA A 144 3.83 4.47 8.42
CA ALA A 144 4.27 3.12 8.07
C ALA A 144 5.78 2.92 8.19
N PHE A 145 6.56 3.99 8.09
CA PHE A 145 8.02 3.99 8.15
C PHE A 145 8.53 4.99 9.19
N GLU A 146 9.58 4.60 9.92
CA GLU A 146 10.19 5.48 10.91
C GLU A 146 10.73 6.79 10.29
N GLU A 147 11.21 6.74 9.06
CA GLU A 147 11.71 7.87 8.30
C GLU A 147 10.68 9.01 8.14
N ALA A 148 9.39 8.66 8.15
CA ALA A 148 8.31 9.64 8.06
C ALA A 148 8.12 10.46 9.36
N ARG A 149 8.63 9.97 10.50
CA ARG A 149 8.38 10.55 11.83
C ARG A 149 8.74 12.04 11.94
N ALA A 150 9.86 12.44 11.35
CA ALA A 150 10.35 13.83 11.42
C ALA A 150 9.39 14.85 10.77
N ALA A 151 8.48 14.38 9.92
CA ALA A 151 7.51 15.26 9.23
C ALA A 151 6.22 15.50 10.01
N PHE A 152 6.05 14.86 11.18
CA PHE A 152 4.82 14.92 11.98
C PHE A 152 5.09 15.30 13.44
N PRO A 153 4.09 15.86 14.17
CA PRO A 153 4.24 16.19 15.57
C PRO A 153 4.55 14.97 16.45
N PRO A 154 5.67 14.93 17.19
CA PRO A 154 6.15 13.69 17.85
C PRO A 154 5.13 13.05 18.80
N ARG A 155 4.40 13.88 19.61
CA ARG A 155 3.42 13.39 20.60
C ARG A 155 2.15 12.79 20.02
N ARG A 156 1.93 12.92 18.71
CA ARG A 156 0.73 12.46 17.99
C ARG A 156 1.07 11.43 16.93
N THR A 157 2.35 11.08 16.78
CA THR A 157 2.85 10.20 15.73
C THR A 157 3.05 8.79 16.24
N HIS A 158 2.39 7.83 15.60
CA HIS A 158 2.39 6.42 15.93
C HIS A 158 2.94 5.62 14.75
N LEU A 159 4.01 4.85 14.97
CA LEU A 159 4.55 3.92 13.98
C LEU A 159 3.77 2.59 14.08
N LEU A 160 2.66 2.51 13.35
CA LEU A 160 1.76 1.34 13.38
C LEU A 160 1.85 0.50 12.11
N GLY A 161 2.49 1.00 11.07
CA GLY A 161 2.56 0.31 9.79
C GLY A 161 1.48 0.77 8.82
N ASN A 162 1.40 0.05 7.71
CA ASN A 162 0.42 0.30 6.66
C ASN A 162 -0.65 -0.81 6.69
N PRO A 163 -1.93 -0.49 6.86
CA PRO A 163 -3.00 -1.48 6.79
C PRO A 163 -2.96 -2.25 5.48
N ILE A 164 -3.05 -3.56 5.56
CA ILE A 164 -3.07 -4.47 4.40
C ILE A 164 -4.36 -5.28 4.37
N ARG A 165 -4.72 -5.78 3.20
CA ARG A 165 -5.90 -6.60 2.98
C ARG A 165 -5.85 -7.89 3.80
N ARG A 166 -6.99 -8.33 4.33
CA ARG A 166 -7.11 -9.50 5.19
C ARG A 166 -6.55 -10.79 4.57
N ALA A 167 -6.72 -10.97 3.25
CA ALA A 167 -6.17 -12.13 2.54
C ALA A 167 -4.66 -12.32 2.73
N PHE A 168 -3.88 -11.23 2.89
CA PHE A 168 -2.45 -11.35 3.18
C PHE A 168 -2.18 -11.71 4.64
N LEU A 169 -3.05 -11.30 5.59
CA LEU A 169 -2.93 -11.67 7.00
C LEU A 169 -3.23 -13.14 7.21
N ASP A 170 -4.23 -13.69 6.53
CA ASP A 170 -4.57 -15.12 6.60
C ASP A 170 -3.39 -15.98 6.12
N ASN A 171 -2.67 -15.52 5.09
CA ASN A 171 -1.46 -16.20 4.59
C ASN A 171 -0.21 -15.98 5.46
N TYR A 172 -0.17 -14.92 6.30
CA TYR A 172 0.93 -14.68 7.23
C TYR A 172 1.16 -15.83 8.20
N LEU A 173 0.07 -16.39 8.73
CA LEU A 173 0.11 -17.53 9.66
C LEU A 173 0.62 -18.82 9.00
N HIS A 174 0.53 -18.91 7.67
CA HIS A 174 0.90 -20.08 6.88
C HIS A 174 2.13 -19.84 6.01
N SER A 175 2.79 -18.67 6.11
CA SER A 175 3.97 -18.36 5.32
C SER A 175 5.14 -19.26 5.71
N LYS A 176 5.64 -20.04 4.74
CA LYS A 176 6.81 -20.91 4.90
C LYS A 176 8.08 -20.14 4.54
N GLU A 177 9.17 -20.48 5.21
CA GLU A 177 10.51 -20.07 4.75
C GLU A 177 10.82 -20.71 3.39
N PRO A 178 11.68 -20.06 2.56
CA PRO A 178 12.16 -20.64 1.31
C PRO A 178 12.78 -22.02 1.55
N SER A 179 12.15 -23.10 1.12
CA SER A 179 12.55 -24.47 1.46
C SER A 179 12.55 -25.44 0.27
N GLY A 180 12.04 -24.99 -0.88
CA GLY A 180 11.93 -25.84 -2.08
C GLY A 180 13.26 -26.05 -2.81
N GLU A 181 13.35 -27.14 -3.60
CA GLU A 181 14.47 -27.37 -4.52
C GLU A 181 14.56 -26.29 -5.61
N ARG A 182 13.41 -25.73 -6.01
CA ARG A 182 13.30 -24.65 -7.00
C ARG A 182 13.14 -23.29 -6.30
N LEU A 183 13.74 -22.26 -6.89
CA LEU A 183 13.51 -20.88 -6.50
C LEU A 183 12.23 -20.37 -7.15
N SER A 184 11.19 -20.16 -6.35
CA SER A 184 9.91 -19.61 -6.80
C SER A 184 9.93 -18.07 -6.75
N ILE A 185 9.83 -17.45 -7.91
CA ILE A 185 9.94 -15.99 -8.08
C ILE A 185 8.58 -15.44 -8.49
N LEU A 186 8.07 -14.45 -7.73
CA LEU A 186 6.92 -13.64 -8.13
C LEU A 186 7.41 -12.30 -8.67
N VAL A 187 7.02 -11.97 -9.90
CA VAL A 187 7.35 -10.69 -10.52
C VAL A 187 6.09 -9.84 -10.66
N THR A 188 6.14 -8.57 -10.21
CA THR A 188 5.02 -7.64 -10.38
C THR A 188 5.45 -6.19 -10.47
N GLY A 189 4.98 -5.50 -11.49
CA GLY A 189 5.10 -4.04 -11.65
C GLY A 189 3.90 -3.27 -11.10
N GLY A 190 2.95 -3.97 -10.41
CA GLY A 190 1.64 -3.45 -10.03
C GLY A 190 0.56 -3.81 -11.07
N SER A 191 -0.69 -3.37 -10.84
CA SER A 191 -1.86 -3.76 -11.67
C SER A 191 -1.78 -3.34 -13.14
N GLN A 192 -0.99 -2.31 -13.46
CA GLN A 192 -0.81 -1.84 -14.84
C GLN A 192 0.41 -2.47 -15.53
N GLY A 193 1.20 -3.26 -14.76
CA GLY A 193 2.49 -3.75 -15.20
C GLY A 193 3.58 -2.65 -15.17
N ALA A 194 4.79 -3.03 -15.57
CA ALA A 194 5.93 -2.13 -15.65
C ALA A 194 6.83 -2.57 -16.83
N HIS A 195 6.64 -1.97 -17.99
CA HIS A 195 7.24 -2.40 -19.26
C HIS A 195 8.75 -2.66 -19.16
N VAL A 196 9.53 -1.70 -18.63
CA VAL A 196 10.98 -1.87 -18.48
C VAL A 196 11.30 -3.08 -17.58
N LEU A 197 10.61 -3.22 -16.43
CA LEU A 197 10.80 -4.35 -15.54
C LEU A 197 10.48 -5.68 -16.25
N ASN A 198 9.35 -5.72 -16.97
CA ASN A 198 8.90 -6.92 -17.68
C ASN A 198 9.95 -7.40 -18.69
N LEU A 199 10.51 -6.47 -19.50
CA LEU A 199 11.53 -6.79 -20.50
C LEU A 199 12.83 -7.27 -19.83
N ARG A 200 13.32 -6.56 -18.79
CA ARG A 200 14.58 -6.91 -18.12
C ARG A 200 14.49 -8.23 -17.36
N VAL A 201 13.33 -8.56 -16.80
CA VAL A 201 13.10 -9.88 -16.21
C VAL A 201 13.15 -10.97 -17.29
N ALA A 202 12.49 -10.76 -18.43
CA ALA A 202 12.54 -11.74 -19.51
C ALA A 202 13.97 -11.98 -20.03
N GLU A 203 14.74 -10.90 -20.25
CA GLU A 203 16.16 -11.00 -20.63
C GLU A 203 16.99 -11.76 -19.58
N ALA A 204 16.76 -11.50 -18.29
CA ALA A 204 17.47 -12.21 -17.21
C ALA A 204 17.15 -13.70 -17.20
N LEU A 205 15.87 -14.07 -17.38
CA LEU A 205 15.46 -15.48 -17.41
C LEU A 205 15.99 -16.22 -18.64
N GLU A 206 16.03 -15.57 -19.81
CA GLU A 206 16.63 -16.10 -21.02
C GLU A 206 18.13 -16.40 -20.82
N SER A 207 18.85 -15.51 -20.16
CA SER A 207 20.27 -15.70 -19.82
C SER A 207 20.49 -16.83 -18.81
N LEU A 208 19.55 -17.04 -17.86
CA LEU A 208 19.66 -18.06 -16.82
C LEU A 208 19.14 -19.45 -17.25
N ALA A 209 18.31 -19.50 -18.27
CA ALA A 209 17.63 -20.73 -18.68
C ALA A 209 18.57 -21.90 -18.96
N PRO A 210 19.73 -21.74 -19.68
CA PRO A 210 20.64 -22.85 -19.94
C PRO A 210 21.27 -23.45 -18.68
N GLU A 211 21.48 -22.65 -17.65
CA GLU A 211 22.18 -23.04 -16.42
C GLU A 211 21.21 -23.46 -15.30
N LEU A 212 20.15 -22.66 -15.10
CA LEU A 212 19.25 -22.75 -13.95
C LEU A 212 17.81 -23.09 -14.31
N GLY A 213 17.49 -23.38 -15.57
CA GLY A 213 16.11 -23.60 -15.99
C GLY A 213 15.30 -24.51 -15.06
N PRO A 214 15.75 -25.76 -14.79
CA PRO A 214 15.02 -26.69 -13.94
C PRO A 214 14.90 -26.27 -12.48
N ARG A 215 15.71 -25.30 -12.03
CA ARG A 215 15.78 -24.80 -10.64
C ARG A 215 14.95 -23.53 -10.42
N LEU A 216 14.35 -22.98 -11.47
CA LEU A 216 13.57 -21.74 -11.40
C LEU A 216 12.08 -22.00 -11.71
N ARG A 217 11.23 -21.37 -10.91
CA ARG A 217 9.80 -21.23 -11.16
C ARG A 217 9.43 -19.77 -11.11
N VAL A 218 8.76 -19.23 -12.12
CA VAL A 218 8.44 -17.81 -12.23
C VAL A 218 6.96 -17.60 -12.50
N VAL A 219 6.33 -16.77 -11.70
CA VAL A 219 4.99 -16.23 -11.95
C VAL A 219 5.12 -14.72 -12.14
N HIS A 220 4.69 -14.21 -13.29
CA HIS A 220 4.90 -12.82 -13.67
C HIS A 220 3.59 -12.11 -14.02
N GLN A 221 3.19 -11.12 -13.22
CA GLN A 221 2.11 -10.21 -13.56
C GLN A 221 2.66 -9.05 -14.39
N THR A 222 2.41 -9.08 -15.68
CA THR A 222 3.00 -8.15 -16.66
C THR A 222 2.15 -6.90 -16.92
N GLY A 223 0.86 -6.91 -16.57
CA GLY A 223 -0.13 -5.98 -17.11
C GLY A 223 -0.58 -6.40 -18.53
N GLU A 224 -1.70 -5.85 -18.96
CA GLU A 224 -2.37 -6.22 -20.20
C GLU A 224 -1.49 -6.02 -21.45
N LYS A 225 -0.73 -4.90 -21.48
CA LYS A 225 0.04 -4.48 -22.66
C LYS A 225 1.16 -5.46 -23.04
N ASP A 226 1.84 -6.03 -22.06
CA ASP A 226 3.03 -6.85 -22.28
C ASP A 226 2.76 -8.36 -22.18
N ALA A 227 1.55 -8.75 -21.76
CA ALA A 227 1.23 -10.15 -21.46
C ALA A 227 1.50 -11.09 -22.64
N GLY A 228 1.10 -10.71 -23.85
CA GLY A 228 1.30 -11.53 -25.03
C GLY A 228 2.76 -11.69 -25.44
N GLU A 229 3.56 -10.61 -25.35
CA GLU A 229 4.99 -10.63 -25.67
C GLU A 229 5.76 -11.48 -24.67
N ILE A 230 5.61 -11.21 -23.38
CA ILE A 230 6.32 -11.92 -22.32
C ILE A 230 5.92 -13.40 -22.28
N ALA A 231 4.64 -13.73 -22.49
CA ALA A 231 4.21 -15.12 -22.57
C ALA A 231 4.85 -15.88 -23.74
N ARG A 232 5.06 -15.25 -24.89
CA ARG A 232 5.78 -15.87 -26.02
C ARG A 232 7.24 -16.12 -25.68
N ARG A 233 7.93 -15.18 -25.05
CA ARG A 233 9.33 -15.34 -24.61
C ARG A 233 9.45 -16.47 -23.60
N TYR A 234 8.53 -16.57 -22.64
CA TYR A 234 8.56 -17.62 -21.61
C TYR A 234 8.31 -19.02 -22.15
N ARG A 235 7.45 -19.17 -23.16
CA ARG A 235 7.29 -20.48 -23.84
C ARG A 235 8.58 -21.00 -24.45
N ALA A 236 9.45 -20.12 -24.95
CA ALA A 236 10.75 -20.54 -25.47
C ALA A 236 11.70 -21.09 -24.39
N LEU A 237 11.44 -20.78 -23.10
CA LEU A 237 12.25 -21.27 -21.97
C LEU A 237 11.83 -22.67 -21.49
N GLU A 238 10.68 -23.19 -21.90
CA GLU A 238 10.16 -24.49 -21.47
C GLU A 238 11.15 -25.63 -21.80
N ALA A 239 11.85 -25.56 -22.96
CA ALA A 239 12.84 -26.54 -23.37
C ALA A 239 14.04 -26.64 -22.40
N SER A 240 14.30 -25.60 -21.60
CA SER A 240 15.33 -25.58 -20.55
C SER A 240 14.86 -26.23 -19.24
N GLY A 241 13.60 -26.63 -19.13
CA GLY A 241 12.98 -27.13 -17.90
C GLY A 241 12.54 -26.00 -16.94
N MET A 242 12.61 -24.72 -17.35
CA MET A 242 12.13 -23.57 -16.55
C MET A 242 10.60 -23.50 -16.56
N GLU A 243 9.99 -23.37 -15.39
CA GLU A 243 8.57 -23.10 -15.25
C GLU A 243 8.33 -21.60 -15.18
N ALA A 244 8.03 -20.96 -16.30
CA ALA A 244 7.78 -19.53 -16.36
C ALA A 244 6.38 -19.24 -16.92
N LYS A 245 5.54 -18.55 -16.13
CA LYS A 245 4.17 -18.16 -16.51
C LYS A 245 4.01 -16.65 -16.44
N ALA A 246 3.64 -16.03 -17.56
CA ALA A 246 3.24 -14.65 -17.64
C ALA A 246 1.72 -14.51 -17.71
N THR A 247 1.15 -13.55 -16.98
CA THR A 247 -0.27 -13.24 -16.99
C THR A 247 -0.47 -11.72 -16.91
N ALA A 248 -1.55 -11.23 -17.53
CA ALA A 248 -1.89 -9.81 -17.47
C ALA A 248 -2.20 -9.37 -16.03
N PHE A 249 -2.93 -10.21 -15.29
CA PHE A 249 -3.36 -9.91 -13.93
C PHE A 249 -3.43 -11.19 -13.08
N ILE A 250 -3.11 -11.08 -11.79
CA ILE A 250 -3.23 -12.13 -10.79
C ILE A 250 -4.36 -11.75 -9.84
N ASP A 251 -5.46 -12.51 -9.86
CA ASP A 251 -6.62 -12.25 -9.00
C ASP A 251 -6.31 -12.51 -7.52
N ASP A 252 -5.72 -13.67 -7.23
CA ASP A 252 -5.28 -14.03 -5.89
C ASP A 252 -3.79 -13.75 -5.69
N MET A 253 -3.48 -12.47 -5.51
CA MET A 253 -2.13 -12.02 -5.25
C MET A 253 -1.60 -12.54 -3.90
N ALA A 254 -2.46 -12.70 -2.90
CA ALA A 254 -2.06 -13.21 -1.59
C ALA A 254 -1.56 -14.66 -1.68
N GLN A 255 -2.22 -15.51 -2.47
CA GLN A 255 -1.75 -16.86 -2.75
C GLN A 255 -0.44 -16.85 -3.55
N ALA A 256 -0.29 -15.95 -4.53
CA ALA A 256 0.96 -15.81 -5.28
C ALA A 256 2.15 -15.44 -4.39
N TYR A 257 1.94 -14.54 -3.42
CA TYR A 257 2.95 -14.23 -2.39
C TYR A 257 3.27 -15.45 -1.53
N ALA A 258 2.27 -16.20 -1.09
CA ALA A 258 2.49 -17.39 -0.26
C ALA A 258 3.38 -18.42 -0.95
N GLN A 259 3.21 -18.61 -2.27
CA GLN A 259 3.95 -19.56 -3.09
C GLN A 259 5.35 -19.08 -3.52
N ALA A 260 5.64 -17.78 -3.42
CA ALA A 260 6.92 -17.23 -3.82
C ALA A 260 7.98 -17.36 -2.71
N ASP A 261 9.23 -17.59 -3.10
CA ASP A 261 10.40 -17.48 -2.24
C ASP A 261 11.04 -16.08 -2.31
N LEU A 262 10.90 -15.43 -3.46
CA LEU A 262 11.48 -14.12 -3.76
C LEU A 262 10.50 -13.29 -4.58
N LEU A 263 10.42 -11.99 -4.28
CA LEU A 263 9.72 -11.04 -5.13
C LEU A 263 10.69 -10.18 -5.95
N VAL A 264 10.32 -9.91 -7.21
CA VAL A 264 10.95 -8.87 -8.03
C VAL A 264 9.86 -7.85 -8.36
N CYS A 265 9.90 -6.66 -7.74
CA CYS A 265 8.74 -5.77 -7.79
C CYS A 265 9.07 -4.29 -7.65
N ARG A 266 8.08 -3.43 -7.90
CA ARG A 266 8.12 -2.01 -7.55
C ARG A 266 8.09 -1.81 -6.03
N ALA A 267 8.63 -0.67 -5.54
CA ALA A 267 8.73 -0.36 -4.12
C ALA A 267 7.58 0.54 -3.62
N GLY A 268 6.36 0.25 -4.05
CA GLY A 268 5.17 0.91 -3.52
C GLY A 268 4.94 0.56 -2.05
N ALA A 269 4.47 1.51 -1.24
CA ALA A 269 4.30 1.32 0.21
C ALA A 269 3.37 0.15 0.56
N THR A 270 2.29 -0.06 -0.21
CA THR A 270 1.39 -1.21 -0.02
C THR A 270 2.10 -2.52 -0.34
N THR A 271 2.84 -2.59 -1.45
CA THR A 271 3.64 -3.77 -1.82
C THR A 271 4.65 -4.11 -0.72
N ILE A 272 5.34 -3.10 -0.18
CA ILE A 272 6.30 -3.30 0.91
C ILE A 272 5.60 -3.81 2.18
N ALA A 273 4.46 -3.26 2.55
CA ALA A 273 3.71 -3.75 3.71
C ALA A 273 3.24 -5.20 3.51
N GLU A 274 2.74 -5.54 2.32
CA GLU A 274 2.33 -6.90 1.97
C GLU A 274 3.51 -7.87 2.04
N LEU A 275 4.65 -7.54 1.40
CA LEU A 275 5.82 -8.43 1.38
C LEU A 275 6.45 -8.63 2.76
N THR A 276 6.50 -7.59 3.61
CA THR A 276 7.08 -7.70 4.96
C THR A 276 6.19 -8.54 5.88
N VAL A 277 4.88 -8.36 5.82
CA VAL A 277 3.95 -9.23 6.55
C VAL A 277 4.05 -10.66 6.04
N CYS A 278 4.16 -10.91 4.73
CA CYS A 278 4.36 -12.25 4.18
C CYS A 278 5.79 -12.78 4.35
N LYS A 279 6.69 -12.08 5.04
CA LYS A 279 8.10 -12.46 5.27
C LYS A 279 8.86 -12.74 3.98
N LYS A 280 8.58 -11.98 2.92
CA LYS A 280 9.19 -12.23 1.61
C LYS A 280 10.40 -11.33 1.37
N PRO A 281 11.56 -11.88 1.01
CA PRO A 281 12.68 -11.10 0.52
C PRO A 281 12.36 -10.54 -0.87
N ALA A 282 12.98 -9.43 -1.24
CA ALA A 282 12.69 -8.81 -2.52
C ALA A 282 13.90 -8.20 -3.22
N ILE A 283 13.88 -8.22 -4.55
CA ILE A 283 14.63 -7.30 -5.40
C ILE A 283 13.67 -6.16 -5.75
N LEU A 284 13.94 -4.97 -5.23
CA LEU A 284 13.08 -3.80 -5.37
C LEU A 284 13.59 -2.92 -6.51
N VAL A 285 12.72 -2.67 -7.47
CA VAL A 285 12.96 -1.79 -8.62
C VAL A 285 12.03 -0.58 -8.50
N PRO A 286 12.45 0.52 -7.84
CA PRO A 286 11.62 1.71 -7.67
C PRO A 286 11.15 2.29 -9.00
N PHE A 287 9.91 2.81 -9.02
CA PHE A 287 9.39 3.52 -10.18
C PHE A 287 10.07 4.90 -10.30
N PRO A 288 10.78 5.20 -11.40
CA PRO A 288 11.64 6.39 -11.50
C PRO A 288 10.85 7.72 -11.53
N TYR A 289 9.57 7.67 -11.88
CA TYR A 289 8.70 8.85 -11.94
C TYR A 289 7.77 8.95 -10.72
N ALA A 290 8.08 8.22 -9.65
CA ALA A 290 7.34 8.34 -8.39
C ALA A 290 7.50 9.76 -7.82
N ALA A 291 6.39 10.33 -7.33
CA ALA A 291 6.41 11.68 -6.78
C ALA A 291 7.45 11.79 -5.66
N ASP A 292 8.31 12.82 -5.74
CA ASP A 292 9.37 13.06 -4.76
C ASP A 292 10.28 11.82 -4.51
N ASP A 293 10.38 10.90 -5.48
CA ASP A 293 11.17 9.66 -5.42
C ASP A 293 10.88 8.77 -4.18
N HIS A 294 9.65 8.80 -3.68
CA HIS A 294 9.27 8.09 -2.46
C HIS A 294 9.52 6.57 -2.53
N GLN A 295 9.44 5.95 -3.74
CA GLN A 295 9.68 4.51 -3.86
C GLN A 295 11.14 4.13 -3.59
N THR A 296 12.11 4.95 -3.98
CA THR A 296 13.51 4.72 -3.65
C THR A 296 13.74 4.83 -2.13
N VAL A 297 13.11 5.79 -1.47
CA VAL A 297 13.21 5.94 0.00
C VAL A 297 12.57 4.74 0.71
N ASN A 298 11.39 4.30 0.27
CA ASN A 298 10.74 3.09 0.77
C ASN A 298 11.65 1.85 0.63
N ALA A 299 12.25 1.65 -0.56
CA ALA A 299 13.15 0.52 -0.82
C ALA A 299 14.39 0.54 0.08
N ARG A 300 15.01 1.72 0.25
CA ARG A 300 16.20 1.88 1.10
C ARG A 300 15.94 1.51 2.56
N SER A 301 14.73 1.71 3.06
CA SER A 301 14.36 1.28 4.42
C SER A 301 14.50 -0.25 4.58
N LEU A 302 14.07 -1.04 3.59
CA LEU A 302 14.21 -2.50 3.63
C LEU A 302 15.67 -2.95 3.43
N VAL A 303 16.39 -2.28 2.52
CA VAL A 303 17.80 -2.61 2.22
C VAL A 303 18.68 -2.40 3.44
N ARG A 304 18.50 -1.30 4.17
CA ARG A 304 19.25 -1.02 5.42
C ARG A 304 19.05 -2.09 6.48
N ASN A 305 17.91 -2.74 6.47
CA ASN A 305 17.58 -3.84 7.38
C ASN A 305 17.92 -5.23 6.81
N GLY A 306 18.57 -5.32 5.64
CA GLY A 306 18.94 -6.57 5.02
C GLY A 306 17.76 -7.40 4.49
N ALA A 307 16.59 -6.79 4.29
CA ALA A 307 15.36 -7.46 3.83
C ALA A 307 15.20 -7.48 2.31
N ALA A 308 15.93 -6.61 1.59
CA ALA A 308 15.79 -6.46 0.15
C ALA A 308 17.10 -6.05 -0.52
N ILE A 309 17.14 -6.22 -1.84
CA ILE A 309 18.14 -5.68 -2.75
C ILE A 309 17.50 -4.52 -3.51
N LEU A 310 18.18 -3.37 -3.62
CA LEU A 310 17.74 -2.23 -4.41
C LEU A 310 18.42 -2.27 -5.77
N LEU A 311 17.61 -2.30 -6.83
CA LEU A 311 18.10 -2.21 -8.21
C LEU A 311 17.35 -1.07 -8.93
N PRO A 312 17.89 0.15 -8.95
CA PRO A 312 17.26 1.29 -9.60
C PRO A 312 17.02 1.02 -11.10
N GLU A 313 15.87 1.44 -11.64
CA GLU A 313 15.49 1.15 -13.03
C GLU A 313 16.53 1.60 -14.05
N ARG A 314 17.20 2.73 -13.82
CA ARG A 314 18.30 3.23 -14.68
C ARG A 314 19.52 2.29 -14.73
N GLU A 315 19.67 1.43 -13.72
CA GLU A 315 20.78 0.47 -13.60
C GLU A 315 20.32 -0.96 -13.91
N LEU A 316 19.02 -1.15 -14.13
CA LEU A 316 18.42 -2.45 -14.39
C LEU A 316 18.74 -2.92 -15.81
N THR A 317 19.59 -3.93 -15.90
CA THR A 317 19.84 -4.72 -17.12
C THR A 317 19.46 -6.17 -16.86
N GLY A 318 19.19 -6.94 -17.95
CA GLY A 318 18.94 -8.39 -17.83
C GLY A 318 20.11 -9.11 -17.14
N GLU A 319 21.35 -8.73 -17.46
CA GLU A 319 22.56 -9.30 -16.88
C GLU A 319 22.70 -9.04 -15.38
N LYS A 320 22.51 -7.79 -14.93
CA LYS A 320 22.56 -7.47 -13.50
C LYS A 320 21.50 -8.23 -12.72
N LEU A 321 20.26 -8.27 -13.24
CA LEU A 321 19.20 -9.01 -12.59
C LEU A 321 19.48 -10.51 -12.57
N ALA A 322 19.98 -11.08 -13.66
CA ALA A 322 20.43 -12.48 -13.73
C ALA A 322 21.52 -12.76 -12.69
N GLY A 323 22.48 -11.87 -12.52
CA GLY A 323 23.53 -11.98 -11.50
C GLY A 323 22.98 -12.05 -10.07
N GLU A 324 22.02 -11.16 -9.71
CA GLU A 324 21.38 -11.21 -8.39
C GLU A 324 20.54 -12.49 -8.19
N LEU A 325 19.78 -12.91 -9.21
CA LEU A 325 18.99 -14.15 -9.13
C LEU A 325 19.88 -15.38 -8.99
N ARG A 326 20.98 -15.46 -9.75
CA ARG A 326 21.98 -16.53 -9.63
C ARG A 326 22.60 -16.58 -8.24
N GLY A 327 22.97 -15.41 -7.70
CA GLY A 327 23.55 -15.31 -6.35
C GLY A 327 22.59 -15.73 -5.25
N LEU A 328 21.32 -15.39 -5.35
CA LEU A 328 20.29 -15.79 -4.37
C LEU A 328 19.90 -17.28 -4.52
N GLU A 329 19.97 -17.79 -5.73
CA GLU A 329 19.73 -19.21 -5.98
C GLU A 329 20.86 -20.08 -5.40
N ALA A 330 22.11 -19.65 -5.54
CA ALA A 330 23.29 -20.34 -5.00
C ALA A 330 23.41 -20.20 -3.47
N ASP A 331 23.02 -19.07 -2.89
CA ASP A 331 23.06 -18.82 -1.43
C ASP A 331 21.64 -18.74 -0.85
N ARG A 332 21.01 -19.90 -0.69
CA ARG A 332 19.66 -20.02 -0.09
C ARG A 332 19.62 -19.55 1.36
N GLU A 333 20.73 -19.59 2.08
CA GLU A 333 20.79 -19.10 3.45
C GLU A 333 20.75 -17.55 3.48
N ARG A 334 21.39 -16.88 2.52
CA ARG A 334 21.22 -15.43 2.33
C ARG A 334 19.74 -15.09 2.10
N LEU A 335 19.05 -15.85 1.24
CA LEU A 335 17.63 -15.65 0.96
C LEU A 335 16.78 -15.82 2.22
N ARG A 336 17.04 -16.85 3.04
CA ARG A 336 16.34 -17.07 4.31
C ARG A 336 16.63 -15.95 5.31
N ARG A 337 17.87 -15.47 5.40
CA ARG A 337 18.20 -14.30 6.26
C ARG A 337 17.42 -13.07 5.84
N MET A 338 17.34 -12.78 4.53
CA MET A 338 16.54 -11.67 4.00
C MET A 338 15.05 -11.84 4.33
N ALA A 339 14.50 -13.05 4.23
CA ALA A 339 13.12 -13.35 4.58
C ALA A 339 12.82 -13.08 6.07
N ARG A 340 13.71 -13.52 6.97
CA ARG A 340 13.61 -13.25 8.42
C ARG A 340 13.64 -11.73 8.69
N GLN A 341 14.58 -11.01 8.08
CA GLN A 341 14.66 -9.54 8.23
C GLN A 341 13.41 -8.84 7.69
N SER A 342 12.87 -9.29 6.56
CA SER A 342 11.59 -8.78 6.03
C SER A 342 10.46 -8.97 7.05
N GLY A 343 10.35 -10.16 7.64
CA GLY A 343 9.34 -10.46 8.65
C GLY A 343 9.42 -9.60 9.92
N LEU A 344 10.62 -9.22 10.35
CA LEU A 344 10.80 -8.32 11.51
C LEU A 344 10.28 -6.90 11.26
N LEU A 345 10.21 -6.48 10.00
CA LEU A 345 9.66 -5.18 9.59
C LEU A 345 8.14 -5.22 9.42
N GLY A 346 7.55 -6.40 9.31
CA GLY A 346 6.11 -6.58 9.09
C GLY A 346 5.27 -6.06 10.26
N ARG A 347 4.13 -5.43 9.94
CA ARG A 347 3.16 -4.89 10.91
C ARG A 347 1.77 -5.47 10.62
N PRO A 348 1.52 -6.76 10.95
CA PRO A 348 0.24 -7.40 10.63
C PRO A 348 -0.95 -6.75 11.35
N GLU A 349 -0.71 -6.19 12.54
CA GLU A 349 -1.73 -5.58 13.39
C GLU A 349 -2.06 -4.12 13.04
N ALA A 350 -1.47 -3.56 11.98
CA ALA A 350 -1.58 -2.14 11.64
C ALA A 350 -3.04 -1.64 11.58
N ALA A 351 -3.91 -2.36 10.90
CA ALA A 351 -5.33 -1.98 10.79
C ALA A 351 -6.02 -2.00 12.16
N ARG A 352 -5.74 -3.02 12.99
CA ARG A 352 -6.29 -3.18 14.33
C ARG A 352 -5.85 -2.05 15.26
N GLU A 353 -4.55 -1.79 15.32
CA GLU A 353 -3.99 -0.76 16.21
C GLU A 353 -4.45 0.65 15.80
N ILE A 354 -4.54 0.94 14.50
CA ILE A 354 -5.09 2.21 14.00
C ILE A 354 -6.57 2.35 14.40
N ALA A 355 -7.36 1.30 14.24
CA ALA A 355 -8.77 1.33 14.64
C ALA A 355 -8.93 1.57 16.16
N GLU A 356 -8.08 0.99 17.00
CA GLU A 356 -8.08 1.22 18.46
C GLU A 356 -7.77 2.66 18.83
N VAL A 357 -6.76 3.25 18.22
CA VAL A 357 -6.47 4.68 18.43
C VAL A 357 -7.65 5.53 17.98
N CYS A 358 -8.28 5.23 16.84
CA CYS A 358 -9.48 5.94 16.38
C CYS A 358 -10.63 5.84 17.40
N VAL A 359 -10.90 4.67 17.96
CA VAL A 359 -11.90 4.49 19.03
C VAL A 359 -11.56 5.35 20.25
N SER A 360 -10.29 5.40 20.66
CA SER A 360 -9.87 6.24 21.80
C SER A 360 -10.07 7.74 21.55
N LEU A 361 -9.93 8.20 20.30
CA LEU A 361 -10.19 9.58 19.91
C LEU A 361 -11.70 9.91 19.99
N CYS A 362 -12.57 8.96 19.61
CA CYS A 362 -14.02 9.09 19.71
C CYS A 362 -14.48 9.17 21.18
N SER A 363 -13.99 8.31 22.03
CA SER A 363 -14.34 8.25 23.46
C SER A 363 -14.03 9.56 24.17
N ARG A 364 -12.87 10.16 23.89
CA ARG A 364 -12.48 11.47 24.43
C ARG A 364 -13.39 12.61 23.98
N ARG A 365 -13.98 12.53 22.78
CA ARG A 365 -14.96 13.51 22.30
C ARG A 365 -16.29 13.36 23.04
N LEU A 366 -16.81 12.13 23.08
CA LEU A 366 -18.09 11.84 23.71
C LEU A 366 -18.10 12.21 25.20
N LEU A 367 -17.02 11.95 25.93
CA LEU A 367 -16.87 12.38 27.33
C LEU A 367 -16.88 13.90 27.47
N ARG A 368 -16.28 14.65 26.53
CA ARG A 368 -16.29 16.12 26.54
C ARG A 368 -17.67 16.71 26.21
N GLU A 369 -18.48 16.00 25.43
CA GLU A 369 -19.83 16.38 25.02
C GLU A 369 -20.90 15.82 25.99
N GLY A 370 -20.50 15.13 27.09
CA GLY A 370 -21.43 14.51 28.04
C GLY A 370 -22.23 13.32 27.46
N ARG A 371 -21.75 12.74 26.33
CA ARG A 371 -22.39 11.61 25.65
C ARG A 371 -21.65 10.32 26.00
N HIS A 372 -22.39 9.25 26.33
CA HIS A 372 -21.81 7.94 26.57
C HIS A 372 -21.64 7.15 25.27
N LEU A 373 -20.54 6.39 25.17
CA LEU A 373 -20.43 5.32 24.15
C LEU A 373 -21.57 4.30 24.42
N PRO A 374 -22.25 3.80 23.39
CA PRO A 374 -23.11 2.62 23.59
C PRO A 374 -22.23 1.51 24.16
N ALA A 375 -22.63 0.98 25.33
CA ALA A 375 -21.93 -0.09 26.02
C ALA A 375 -21.65 -1.22 25.03
N GLY A 376 -20.38 -1.58 24.87
CA GLY A 376 -20.01 -2.80 24.16
C GLY A 376 -20.72 -3.95 24.86
N GLY A 377 -21.55 -4.69 24.12
CA GLY A 377 -22.24 -5.87 24.66
C GLY A 377 -21.19 -6.84 25.21
N GLY A 378 -21.10 -6.88 26.53
CA GLY A 378 -20.40 -7.92 27.24
C GLY A 378 -21.07 -9.24 26.91
N GLY A 379 -20.39 -10.09 26.15
CA GLY A 379 -20.70 -11.50 26.09
C GLY A 379 -20.46 -12.06 27.49
N THR A 380 -21.51 -12.45 28.17
CA THR A 380 -21.46 -13.35 29.30
C THR A 380 -21.20 -14.78 28.84
N PRO A 381 -20.70 -15.65 29.72
CA PRO A 381 -19.87 -16.82 29.46
C PRO A 381 -20.54 -17.94 28.69
#